data_a2ead11942f25afd0139365f129542e3
#
_entry.id   a2ead11942f25afd0139365f129542e3
#
_cell.length_a   1.000
_cell.length_b   1.000
_cell.length_c   1.000
_cell.angle_alpha   90.00
_cell.angle_beta   90.00
_cell.angle_gamma   90.00
#
_symmetry.space_group_name_H-M   'P 1'
#
loop_
_entity.id
_entity.type
_entity.pdbx_description
1 polymer ?
#
loop_
_entity_poly.entity_id
_entity_poly.type
_entity_poly.pdbx_seq_one_letter_code
_entity_poly.pdbx_strand_id
1 'polypeptide(L)'
;MFTQTLQLLSGIPIDMVDQSQDQRAQQAIELFFFAYRSFTAVPDQILQEKGLGRVHHRILYFVGRNPKLNINELLQILGVSKQALNAPLRKLTELGLIEVETASHDRRVKQLSLSKAGAKLETQLTQSQTQHLARAFRRCGDKALDGWIKIMQSLPTA
;
A
#
# COMPACT_ATOMS: atom_id res chain seq x y z
N MET A 1 -21.59 5.22 -49.41
CA MET A 1 -20.18 5.51 -49.06
C MET A 1 -19.81 5.07 -47.65
N PHE A 2 -20.53 4.11 -47.06
CA PHE A 2 -20.31 3.62 -45.67
C PHE A 2 -19.92 2.14 -45.55
N THR A 3 -19.72 1.45 -46.68
CA THR A 3 -19.51 -0.01 -46.69
C THR A 3 -18.04 -0.40 -46.84
N GLN A 4 -17.12 0.53 -47.07
CA GLN A 4 -15.68 0.23 -47.21
C GLN A 4 -14.86 0.34 -45.94
N THR A 5 -15.37 0.95 -44.87
CA THR A 5 -14.63 1.15 -43.63
C THR A 5 -14.74 -0.07 -42.66
N LEU A 6 -15.73 -0.92 -42.88
CA LEU A 6 -15.95 -2.12 -42.07
C LEU A 6 -15.11 -3.34 -42.52
N GLN A 7 -14.54 -3.28 -43.72
CA GLN A 7 -13.75 -4.38 -44.29
C GLN A 7 -12.26 -4.34 -43.90
N LEU A 8 -11.79 -3.24 -43.31
CA LEU A 8 -10.41 -3.10 -42.84
C LEU A 8 -10.19 -3.57 -41.37
N LEU A 9 -11.26 -3.86 -40.61
CA LEU A 9 -11.17 -4.35 -39.25
C LEU A 9 -11.30 -5.89 -39.15
N SER A 10 -11.61 -6.58 -40.25
CA SER A 10 -11.75 -8.05 -40.27
C SER A 10 -10.47 -8.82 -40.60
N GLY A 11 -9.35 -8.15 -40.66
CA GLY A 11 -8.07 -8.74 -41.09
C GLY A 11 -6.97 -8.81 -40.01
N ILE A 12 -7.25 -8.39 -38.78
CA ILE A 12 -6.31 -8.62 -37.68
C ILE A 12 -6.59 -10.00 -37.11
N PRO A 13 -5.64 -10.97 -37.19
CA PRO A 13 -5.83 -12.27 -36.56
C PRO A 13 -6.12 -12.09 -35.09
N ILE A 14 -7.13 -12.80 -34.58
CA ILE A 14 -7.51 -12.80 -33.15
C ILE A 14 -6.29 -13.08 -32.28
N ASP A 15 -5.37 -13.94 -32.72
CA ASP A 15 -4.10 -14.25 -32.07
C ASP A 15 -3.16 -13.04 -31.90
N MET A 16 -3.14 -12.07 -32.85
CA MET A 16 -2.30 -10.89 -32.72
C MET A 16 -2.84 -9.87 -31.72
N VAL A 17 -4.15 -9.81 -31.54
CA VAL A 17 -4.79 -8.94 -30.52
C VAL A 17 -4.52 -9.51 -29.13
N ASP A 18 -4.60 -10.82 -28.99
CA ASP A 18 -4.37 -11.54 -27.72
C ASP A 18 -2.90 -11.42 -27.29
N GLN A 19 -1.95 -11.68 -28.20
CA GLN A 19 -0.51 -11.50 -27.94
C GLN A 19 -0.14 -10.05 -27.52
N SER A 20 -0.80 -9.04 -28.08
CA SER A 20 -0.55 -7.65 -27.72
C SER A 20 -1.08 -7.30 -26.32
N GLN A 21 -2.19 -7.92 -25.88
CA GLN A 21 -2.73 -7.76 -24.53
C GLN A 21 -1.86 -8.46 -23.50
N ASP A 22 -1.41 -9.68 -23.78
CA ASP A 22 -0.49 -10.42 -22.91
C ASP A 22 0.85 -9.70 -22.73
N GLN A 23 1.43 -9.15 -23.78
CA GLN A 23 2.66 -8.36 -23.70
C GLN A 23 2.46 -7.10 -22.84
N ARG A 24 1.33 -6.41 -22.97
CA ARG A 24 0.99 -5.25 -22.13
C ARG A 24 0.79 -5.62 -20.66
N ALA A 25 0.17 -6.77 -20.40
CA ALA A 25 -0.01 -7.29 -19.04
C ALA A 25 1.34 -7.65 -18.41
N GLN A 26 2.24 -8.31 -19.14
CA GLN A 26 3.59 -8.62 -18.69
C GLN A 26 4.39 -7.34 -18.39
N GLN A 27 4.33 -6.36 -19.26
CA GLN A 27 4.95 -5.05 -19.03
C GLN A 27 4.38 -4.36 -17.77
N ALA A 28 3.07 -4.44 -17.55
CA ALA A 28 2.43 -3.87 -16.36
C ALA A 28 2.93 -4.55 -15.07
N ILE A 29 3.10 -5.89 -15.08
CA ILE A 29 3.65 -6.66 -13.95
C ILE A 29 5.08 -6.17 -13.64
N GLU A 30 5.91 -6.06 -14.65
CA GLU A 30 7.31 -5.61 -14.49
C GLU A 30 7.39 -4.19 -13.94
N LEU A 31 6.61 -3.27 -14.52
CA LEU A 31 6.52 -1.88 -14.07
C LEU A 31 6.00 -1.78 -12.64
N PHE A 32 5.01 -2.58 -12.26
CA PHE A 32 4.49 -2.64 -10.90
C PHE A 32 5.55 -3.09 -9.90
N PHE A 33 6.33 -4.11 -10.25
CA PHE A 33 7.43 -4.60 -9.42
C PHE A 33 8.50 -3.52 -9.19
N PHE A 34 8.95 -2.84 -10.24
CA PHE A 34 9.95 -1.78 -10.11
C PHE A 34 9.39 -0.53 -9.42
N ALA A 35 8.15 -0.16 -9.72
CA ALA A 35 7.47 0.94 -9.05
C ALA A 35 7.35 0.70 -7.54
N TYR A 36 6.95 -0.52 -7.13
CA TYR A 36 6.87 -0.89 -5.73
C TYR A 36 8.24 -0.84 -5.03
N ARG A 37 9.30 -1.32 -5.67
CA ARG A 37 10.67 -1.19 -5.14
C ARG A 37 11.06 0.27 -4.93
N SER A 38 10.81 1.10 -5.91
CA SER A 38 11.10 2.54 -5.85
C SER A 38 10.29 3.23 -4.75
N PHE A 39 9.00 2.90 -4.64
CA PHE A 39 8.08 3.43 -3.64
C PHE A 39 8.48 3.09 -2.20
N THR A 40 9.07 1.91 -1.99
CA THR A 40 9.47 1.45 -0.64
C THR A 40 10.91 1.77 -0.28
N ALA A 41 11.76 2.19 -1.21
CA ALA A 41 13.21 2.34 -1.00
C ALA A 41 13.55 3.32 0.13
N VAL A 42 12.98 4.53 0.13
CA VAL A 42 13.25 5.55 1.16
C VAL A 42 12.68 5.15 2.52
N PRO A 43 11.40 4.74 2.64
CA PRO A 43 10.89 4.19 3.90
C PRO A 43 11.70 3.01 4.46
N ASP A 44 12.11 2.08 3.60
CA ASP A 44 12.90 0.91 4.03
C ASP A 44 14.24 1.34 4.65
N GLN A 45 14.92 2.34 4.06
CA GLN A 45 16.16 2.88 4.60
C GLN A 45 15.96 3.52 5.98
N ILE A 46 14.95 4.38 6.14
CA ILE A 46 14.61 5.02 7.41
C ILE A 46 14.30 3.98 8.50
N LEU A 47 13.59 2.93 8.13
CA LEU A 47 13.24 1.85 9.05
C LEU A 47 14.46 1.00 9.44
N GLN A 48 15.33 0.70 8.49
CA GLN A 48 16.53 -0.10 8.69
C GLN A 48 17.46 0.53 9.74
N GLU A 49 17.63 1.85 9.72
CA GLU A 49 18.42 2.60 10.72
C GLU A 49 17.91 2.39 12.16
N LYS A 50 16.64 2.02 12.32
CA LYS A 50 15.98 1.73 13.61
C LYS A 50 15.82 0.25 13.88
N GLY A 51 16.37 -0.61 13.03
CA GLY A 51 16.17 -2.07 13.11
C GLY A 51 14.73 -2.50 12.88
N LEU A 52 13.94 -1.69 12.13
CA LEU A 52 12.56 -1.95 11.78
C LEU A 52 12.47 -2.40 10.30
N GLY A 53 11.29 -2.88 9.89
CA GLY A 53 11.02 -3.28 8.51
C GLY A 53 9.58 -2.96 8.10
N ARG A 54 9.19 -3.38 6.89
CA ARG A 54 7.90 -3.05 6.27
C ARG A 54 6.68 -3.41 7.09
N VAL A 55 6.71 -4.50 7.85
CA VAL A 55 5.59 -4.87 8.74
C VAL A 55 5.39 -3.81 9.82
N HIS A 56 6.46 -3.27 10.38
CA HIS A 56 6.40 -2.19 11.38
C HIS A 56 5.83 -0.91 10.76
N HIS A 57 6.22 -0.58 9.51
CA HIS A 57 5.65 0.55 8.79
C HIS A 57 4.14 0.43 8.62
N ARG A 58 3.65 -0.74 8.17
CA ARG A 58 2.21 -0.98 7.99
C ARG A 58 1.46 -0.83 9.30
N ILE A 59 1.99 -1.34 10.40
CA ILE A 59 1.39 -1.19 11.74
C ILE A 59 1.29 0.30 12.10
N LEU A 60 2.39 1.05 12.01
CA LEU A 60 2.40 2.49 12.32
C LEU A 60 1.40 3.25 11.44
N TYR A 61 1.36 2.95 10.15
CA TYR A 61 0.45 3.58 9.19
C TYR A 61 -1.02 3.41 9.56
N PHE A 62 -1.46 2.18 9.84
CA PHE A 62 -2.87 1.91 10.11
C PHE A 62 -3.29 2.33 11.51
N VAL A 63 -2.41 2.18 12.51
CA VAL A 63 -2.67 2.70 13.87
C VAL A 63 -2.77 4.23 13.88
N GLY A 64 -1.94 4.90 13.10
CA GLY A 64 -1.98 6.37 12.98
C GLY A 64 -3.27 6.90 12.36
N ARG A 65 -3.88 6.15 11.44
CA ARG A 65 -5.14 6.54 10.75
C ARG A 65 -6.40 6.09 11.48
N ASN A 66 -6.27 5.16 12.39
CA ASN A 66 -7.38 4.60 13.16
C ASN A 66 -7.07 4.66 14.65
N PRO A 67 -7.19 5.83 15.29
CA PRO A 67 -6.91 5.97 16.72
C PRO A 67 -7.78 5.01 17.54
N LYS A 68 -7.19 4.37 18.54
CA LYS A 68 -7.83 3.35 19.39
C LYS A 68 -8.19 2.04 18.65
N LEU A 69 -7.58 1.79 17.51
CA LEU A 69 -7.71 0.53 16.78
C LEU A 69 -7.39 -0.65 17.71
N ASN A 70 -8.24 -1.65 17.74
CA ASN A 70 -7.96 -2.85 18.52
C ASN A 70 -7.11 -3.86 17.71
N ILE A 71 -6.52 -4.83 18.42
CA ILE A 71 -5.61 -5.81 17.81
C ILE A 71 -6.31 -6.66 16.75
N ASN A 72 -7.58 -7.03 16.94
CA ASN A 72 -8.31 -7.86 15.97
C ASN A 72 -8.61 -7.08 14.68
N GLU A 73 -8.99 -5.82 14.80
CA GLU A 73 -9.17 -4.92 13.65
C GLU A 73 -7.85 -4.75 12.87
N LEU A 74 -6.73 -4.57 13.58
CA LEU A 74 -5.43 -4.47 12.93
C LEU A 74 -5.06 -5.76 12.19
N LEU A 75 -5.34 -6.95 12.75
CA LEU A 75 -5.14 -8.24 12.09
C LEU A 75 -5.95 -8.34 10.79
N GLN A 76 -7.21 -7.93 10.82
CA GLN A 76 -8.08 -7.92 9.64
C GLN A 76 -7.56 -6.96 8.56
N ILE A 77 -7.18 -5.75 8.93
CA ILE A 77 -6.64 -4.75 7.98
C ILE A 77 -5.35 -5.25 7.33
N LEU A 78 -4.47 -5.87 8.11
CA LEU A 78 -3.17 -6.34 7.61
C LEU A 78 -3.24 -7.69 6.89
N GLY A 79 -4.32 -8.44 7.03
CA GLY A 79 -4.45 -9.78 6.47
C GLY A 79 -3.43 -10.78 7.03
N VAL A 80 -3.03 -10.63 8.32
CA VAL A 80 -1.99 -11.45 8.94
C VAL A 80 -2.52 -12.21 10.16
N SER A 81 -1.84 -13.30 10.52
CA SER A 81 -2.16 -14.04 11.74
C SER A 81 -1.70 -13.29 13.00
N LYS A 82 -2.35 -13.58 14.13
CA LYS A 82 -1.96 -13.06 15.45
C LYS A 82 -0.50 -13.37 15.78
N GLN A 83 -0.04 -14.56 15.40
CA GLN A 83 1.35 -14.97 15.63
C GLN A 83 2.34 -14.08 14.85
N ALA A 84 2.03 -13.76 13.58
CA ALA A 84 2.87 -12.89 12.75
C ALA A 84 2.90 -11.43 13.24
N LEU A 85 1.82 -10.95 13.87
CA LEU A 85 1.72 -9.60 14.40
C LEU A 85 2.44 -9.41 15.74
N ASN A 86 2.48 -10.45 16.60
CA ASN A 86 2.94 -10.33 18.01
C ASN A 86 4.35 -9.75 18.15
N ALA A 87 5.33 -10.30 17.45
CA ALA A 87 6.72 -9.84 17.59
C ALA A 87 6.92 -8.41 17.04
N PRO A 88 6.41 -8.04 15.86
CA PRO A 88 6.47 -6.67 15.36
C PRO A 88 5.78 -5.65 16.28
N LEU A 89 4.58 -5.96 16.77
CA LEU A 89 3.84 -5.05 17.64
C LEU A 89 4.57 -4.85 18.98
N ARG A 90 5.05 -5.93 19.58
CA ARG A 90 5.85 -5.87 20.81
C ARG A 90 7.07 -4.98 20.63
N LYS A 91 7.82 -5.14 19.53
CA LYS A 91 9.00 -4.32 19.22
C LYS A 91 8.66 -2.83 19.12
N LEU A 92 7.56 -2.49 18.46
CA LEU A 92 7.10 -1.08 18.37
C LEU A 92 6.71 -0.51 19.73
N THR A 93 6.11 -1.34 20.60
CA THR A 93 5.76 -0.94 21.98
C THR A 93 7.01 -0.76 22.85
N GLU A 94 7.97 -1.69 22.78
CA GLU A 94 9.24 -1.61 23.48
C GLU A 94 10.08 -0.38 23.08
N LEU A 95 10.00 0.02 21.82
CA LEU A 95 10.63 1.25 21.30
C LEU A 95 9.84 2.53 21.63
N GLY A 96 8.71 2.41 22.34
CA GLY A 96 7.88 3.55 22.70
C GLY A 96 7.23 4.24 21.49
N LEU A 97 7.02 3.54 20.37
CA LEU A 97 6.38 4.08 19.16
C LEU A 97 4.87 3.85 19.15
N ILE A 98 4.42 2.81 19.84
CA ILE A 98 2.99 2.49 20.03
C ILE A 98 2.69 2.40 21.51
N GLU A 99 1.59 3.00 21.90
CA GLU A 99 0.97 2.92 23.21
C GLU A 99 -0.18 1.92 23.18
N VAL A 100 -0.28 1.08 24.21
CA VAL A 100 -1.32 0.07 24.34
C VAL A 100 -2.13 0.36 25.58
N GLU A 101 -3.39 0.73 25.40
CA GLU A 101 -4.31 1.01 26.49
C GLU A 101 -5.38 -0.07 26.59
N THR A 102 -5.98 -0.20 27.77
CA THR A 102 -7.15 -1.05 27.94
C THR A 102 -8.40 -0.22 27.70
N ALA A 103 -9.31 -0.73 26.87
CA ALA A 103 -10.57 -0.03 26.61
C ALA A 103 -11.39 0.16 27.91
N SER A 104 -12.00 1.34 28.05
CA SER A 104 -12.79 1.68 29.25
C SER A 104 -14.03 0.80 29.47
N HIS A 105 -14.60 0.30 28.36
CA HIS A 105 -15.83 -0.50 28.34
C HIS A 105 -15.57 -2.03 28.45
N ASP A 106 -14.39 -2.50 28.10
CA ASP A 106 -14.02 -3.92 28.23
C ASP A 106 -12.51 -4.07 28.46
N ARG A 107 -12.15 -4.57 29.64
CA ARG A 107 -10.76 -4.80 30.04
C ARG A 107 -9.99 -5.83 29.20
N ARG A 108 -10.72 -6.62 28.39
CA ARG A 108 -10.12 -7.61 27.47
C ARG A 108 -9.67 -6.97 26.16
N VAL A 109 -10.22 -5.80 25.82
CA VAL A 109 -9.90 -5.10 24.58
C VAL A 109 -8.70 -4.19 24.79
N LYS A 110 -7.64 -4.45 24.02
CA LYS A 110 -6.46 -3.58 23.94
C LYS A 110 -6.58 -2.67 22.75
N GLN A 111 -6.45 -1.37 22.99
CA GLN A 111 -6.47 -0.31 22.00
C GLN A 111 -5.07 0.20 21.73
N LEU A 112 -4.78 0.46 20.48
CA LEU A 112 -3.47 0.90 19.99
C LEU A 112 -3.56 2.36 19.58
N SER A 113 -2.54 3.13 19.96
CA SER A 113 -2.36 4.51 19.54
C SER A 113 -0.89 4.78 19.26
N LEU A 114 -0.60 5.74 18.38
CA LEU A 114 0.79 6.18 18.20
C LEU A 114 1.19 7.09 19.38
N SER A 115 2.38 6.87 19.91
CA SER A 115 3.04 7.87 20.75
C SER A 115 3.45 9.09 19.92
N LYS A 116 3.91 10.17 20.57
CA LYS A 116 4.49 11.32 19.87
C LYS A 116 5.67 10.92 18.96
N ALA A 117 6.51 9.99 19.43
CA ALA A 117 7.64 9.47 18.65
C ALA A 117 7.16 8.60 17.48
N GLY A 118 6.16 7.75 17.69
CA GLY A 118 5.53 6.95 16.65
C GLY A 118 4.88 7.81 15.57
N ALA A 119 4.13 8.84 15.95
CA ALA A 119 3.51 9.77 15.03
C ALA A 119 4.55 10.53 14.18
N LYS A 120 5.66 10.96 14.79
CA LYS A 120 6.77 11.61 14.06
C LYS A 120 7.38 10.66 13.03
N LEU A 121 7.65 9.42 13.39
CA LEU A 121 8.20 8.43 12.48
C LEU A 121 7.21 8.09 11.35
N GLU A 122 5.94 7.85 11.67
CA GLU A 122 4.89 7.58 10.69
C GLU A 122 4.77 8.72 9.67
N THR A 123 4.73 9.96 10.15
CA THR A 123 4.69 11.15 9.30
C THR A 123 5.89 11.19 8.35
N GLN A 124 7.10 10.95 8.83
CA GLN A 124 8.31 10.91 8.00
C GLN A 124 8.22 9.86 6.89
N LEU A 125 7.79 8.64 7.24
CA LEU A 125 7.63 7.54 6.30
C LEU A 125 6.58 7.86 5.23
N THR A 126 5.40 8.31 5.66
CA THR A 126 4.28 8.65 4.77
C THR A 126 4.60 9.84 3.86
N GLN A 127 5.26 10.89 4.39
CA GLN A 127 5.67 12.03 3.56
C GLN A 127 6.62 11.63 2.44
N SER A 128 7.57 10.73 2.69
CA SER A 128 8.48 10.25 1.66
C SER A 128 7.74 9.57 0.51
N GLN A 129 6.73 8.76 0.82
CA GLN A 129 5.88 8.06 -0.15
C GLN A 129 4.95 9.02 -0.89
N THR A 130 4.30 9.93 -0.17
CA THR A 130 3.40 10.94 -0.76
C THR A 130 4.16 11.82 -1.75
N GLN A 131 5.35 12.29 -1.39
CA GLN A 131 6.18 13.10 -2.28
C GLN A 131 6.64 12.32 -3.52
N HIS A 132 6.94 11.02 -3.35
CA HIS A 132 7.32 10.15 -4.46
C HIS A 132 6.18 10.02 -5.48
N LEU A 133 4.98 9.67 -5.04
CA LEU A 133 3.78 9.57 -5.88
C LEU A 133 3.37 10.91 -6.48
N ALA A 134 3.39 12.00 -5.70
CA ALA A 134 3.03 13.32 -6.18
C ALA A 134 3.92 13.79 -7.34
N ARG A 135 5.21 13.43 -7.34
CA ARG A 135 6.10 13.72 -8.48
C ARG A 135 5.69 13.00 -9.75
N ALA A 136 5.31 11.72 -9.63
CA ALA A 136 4.85 10.91 -10.75
C ALA A 136 3.51 11.45 -11.31
N PHE A 137 2.53 11.71 -10.44
CA PHE A 137 1.21 12.22 -10.84
C PHE A 137 1.28 13.59 -11.49
N ARG A 138 2.12 14.51 -10.99
CA ARG A 138 2.33 15.81 -11.66
C ARG A 138 2.87 15.68 -13.09
N ARG A 139 3.66 14.65 -13.38
CA ARG A 139 4.16 14.40 -14.75
C ARG A 139 3.10 13.80 -15.67
N CYS A 140 2.20 12.99 -15.13
CA CYS A 140 1.21 12.25 -15.91
C CYS A 140 -0.16 12.93 -16.01
N GLY A 141 -0.46 13.88 -15.09
CA GLY A 141 -1.71 14.63 -15.02
C GLY A 141 -2.84 13.88 -14.29
N ASP A 142 -3.91 14.61 -13.98
CA ASP A 142 -5.02 14.15 -13.12
C ASP A 142 -5.76 12.93 -13.70
N LYS A 143 -5.96 12.87 -15.00
CA LYS A 143 -6.61 11.72 -15.66
C LYS A 143 -5.84 10.40 -15.41
N ALA A 144 -4.51 10.47 -15.36
CA ALA A 144 -3.68 9.30 -15.07
C ALA A 144 -3.80 8.89 -13.59
N LEU A 145 -3.88 9.85 -12.67
CA LEU A 145 -4.14 9.59 -11.26
C LEU A 145 -5.50 8.91 -11.05
N ASP A 146 -6.56 9.42 -11.68
CA ASP A 146 -7.90 8.80 -11.61
C ASP A 146 -7.91 7.37 -12.17
N GLY A 147 -7.21 7.16 -13.29
CA GLY A 147 -7.04 5.85 -13.89
C GLY A 147 -6.29 4.89 -12.96
N TRP A 148 -5.21 5.36 -12.34
CA TRP A 148 -4.42 4.58 -11.38
C TRP A 148 -5.25 4.18 -10.15
N ILE A 149 -6.03 5.11 -9.58
CA ILE A 149 -6.92 4.83 -8.45
C ILE A 149 -7.95 3.76 -8.82
N LYS A 150 -8.60 3.88 -9.99
CA LYS A 150 -9.56 2.88 -10.47
C LYS A 150 -8.95 1.49 -10.61
N ILE A 151 -7.72 1.41 -11.16
CA ILE A 151 -6.99 0.14 -11.28
C ILE A 151 -6.73 -0.45 -9.91
N MET A 152 -6.20 0.33 -8.96
CA MET A 152 -5.91 -0.16 -7.61
C MET A 152 -7.17 -0.63 -6.88
N GLN A 153 -8.30 0.06 -7.05
CA GLN A 153 -9.58 -0.33 -6.46
C GLN A 153 -10.18 -1.58 -7.08
N SER A 154 -9.85 -1.91 -8.32
CA SER A 154 -10.35 -3.11 -9.02
C SER A 154 -9.56 -4.37 -8.69
N LEU A 155 -8.37 -4.24 -8.10
CA LEU A 155 -7.60 -5.39 -7.67
C LEU A 155 -8.25 -6.02 -6.43
N PRO A 156 -8.40 -7.37 -6.39
CA PRO A 156 -8.96 -8.03 -5.21
C PRO A 156 -8.04 -7.81 -4.01
N THR A 157 -8.63 -7.48 -2.89
CA THR A 157 -7.93 -7.50 -1.59
C THR A 157 -7.80 -8.95 -1.15
N ALA A 158 -6.57 -9.38 -0.93
CA ALA A 158 -6.27 -10.74 -0.45
C ALA A 158 -6.79 -10.97 0.99
#